data_cb6e1d050992c8482a6e8f6ed68fb805
#
_entry.id   cb6e1d050992c8482a6e8f6ed68fb805
#
_cell.length_a   1.000
_cell.length_b   1.000
_cell.length_c   1.000
_cell.angle_alpha   90.00
_cell.angle_beta   90.00
_cell.angle_gamma   90.00
#
_symmetry.space_group_name_H-M   'P 1'
#
loop_
_entity.id
_entity.type
_entity.pdbx_description
1 polymer ?
#
loop_
_entity_poly.entity_id
_entity_poly.type
_entity_poly.pdbx_seq_one_letter_code
_entity_poly.pdbx_strand_id
1 'polypeptide(L)' 'MATPVTAPMVGKIVRLVANVGDHVEEDDPILVMEAMKMEIEIVASATGTLTSIEVAPGDSVTPDTLLANIE' A
#
# COMPACT_ATOMS: atom_id res chain seq x y z
N MET A 1 16.57 -4.08 -5.95
CA MET A 1 16.37 -3.68 -4.56
C MET A 1 14.90 -3.35 -4.34
N ALA A 2 14.37 -3.76 -3.19
CA ALA A 2 12.96 -3.50 -2.90
C ALA A 2 12.72 -2.02 -2.63
N THR A 3 11.62 -1.49 -3.15
CA THR A 3 11.17 -0.15 -2.86
C THR A 3 9.99 -0.27 -1.90
N PRO A 4 10.12 0.24 -0.68
CA PRO A 4 9.04 0.13 0.30
C PRO A 4 7.91 1.12 0.01
N VAL A 5 6.67 0.69 0.29
CA VAL A 5 5.50 1.56 0.26
C VAL A 5 5.02 1.68 1.71
N THR A 6 4.94 2.90 2.21
CA THR A 6 4.53 3.16 3.59
C THR A 6 3.26 4.02 3.61
N ALA A 7 2.59 4.03 4.77
CA ALA A 7 1.38 4.82 4.91
C ALA A 7 1.74 6.31 5.05
N PRO A 8 0.94 7.22 4.46
CA PRO A 8 1.20 8.65 4.58
C PRO A 8 0.78 9.24 5.92
N MET A 9 -0.07 8.53 6.66
CA MET A 9 -0.59 9.01 7.95
C MET A 9 -1.21 7.84 8.69
N VAL A 10 -1.61 8.08 9.93
CA VAL A 10 -2.33 7.10 10.75
C VAL A 10 -3.69 6.83 10.12
N GLY A 11 -4.06 5.57 10.02
CA GLY A 11 -5.36 5.18 9.48
C GLY A 11 -5.58 3.68 9.56
N LYS A 12 -6.53 3.20 8.75
CA LYS A 12 -6.93 1.80 8.76
C LYS A 12 -7.06 1.32 7.32
N ILE A 13 -6.60 0.10 7.07
CA ILE A 13 -6.70 -0.49 5.73
C ILE A 13 -8.14 -0.88 5.45
N VAL A 14 -8.67 -0.43 4.31
CA VAL A 14 -10.04 -0.71 3.89
C VAL A 14 -10.08 -1.92 2.98
N ARG A 15 -9.27 -1.92 1.92
CA ARG A 15 -9.22 -3.03 0.97
C ARG A 15 -7.90 -3.03 0.20
N LEU A 16 -7.57 -4.19 -0.33
CA LEU A 16 -6.41 -4.34 -1.21
C LEU A 16 -6.90 -4.27 -2.65
N VAL A 17 -6.17 -3.57 -3.51
CA VAL A 17 -6.50 -3.40 -4.93
C VAL A 17 -5.62 -4.29 -5.79
N ALA A 18 -4.34 -4.39 -5.44
CA ALA A 18 -3.37 -5.21 -6.16
C ALA A 18 -3.01 -6.45 -5.33
N ASN A 19 -2.42 -7.45 -5.97
CA ASN A 19 -2.03 -8.70 -5.35
C ASN A 19 -0.53 -8.91 -5.47
N VAL A 20 0.04 -9.68 -4.54
CA VAL A 20 1.44 -10.09 -4.62
C VAL A 20 1.64 -10.84 -5.93
N GLY A 21 2.70 -10.47 -6.64
CA GLY A 21 3.02 -11.03 -7.96
C GLY A 21 2.57 -10.15 -9.12
N ASP A 22 1.70 -9.17 -8.88
CA ASP A 22 1.24 -8.27 -9.93
C ASP A 22 2.35 -7.32 -10.36
N HIS A 23 2.40 -7.05 -11.67
CA HIS A 23 3.20 -5.94 -12.17
C HIS A 23 2.44 -4.64 -11.91
N VAL A 24 3.13 -3.67 -11.33
CA VAL A 24 2.55 -2.35 -11.06
C VAL A 24 3.44 -1.28 -11.66
N GLU A 25 2.82 -0.19 -12.08
CA GLU A 25 3.56 0.98 -12.54
C GLU A 25 3.45 2.07 -11.48
N GLU A 26 4.40 2.98 -11.50
CA GLU A 26 4.40 4.12 -10.58
C GLU A 26 3.03 4.82 -10.66
N ASP A 27 2.45 5.13 -9.51
CA ASP A 27 1.14 5.75 -9.35
C ASP A 27 -0.05 4.79 -9.52
N ASP A 28 0.18 3.51 -9.82
CA ASP A 28 -0.92 2.54 -9.83
C ASP A 28 -1.43 2.30 -8.40
N PRO A 29 -2.75 2.19 -8.19
CA PRO A 29 -3.29 1.94 -6.86
C PRO A 29 -2.94 0.53 -6.38
N ILE A 30 -2.51 0.42 -5.13
CA ILE A 30 -2.16 -0.85 -4.49
C ILE A 30 -3.22 -1.24 -3.46
N LEU A 31 -3.62 -0.28 -2.65
CA LEU A 31 -4.62 -0.51 -1.62
C LEU A 31 -5.31 0.81 -1.27
N VAL A 32 -6.39 0.69 -0.49
CA VAL A 32 -7.13 1.86 -0.02
C VAL A 32 -7.12 1.84 1.50
N MET A 33 -6.83 2.99 2.09
CA MET A 33 -6.92 3.16 3.54
C MET A 33 -7.90 4.28 3.87
N GLU A 34 -8.41 4.26 5.08
CA GLU A 34 -9.24 5.33 5.62
C GLU A 34 -8.44 6.12 6.64
N ALA A 35 -8.41 7.43 6.50
CA ALA A 35 -7.79 8.33 7.44
C ALA A 35 -8.62 9.61 7.50
N MET A 36 -8.85 10.13 8.70
CA MET A 36 -9.61 11.36 8.90
C MET A 36 -10.98 11.30 8.22
N LYS A 37 -11.64 10.13 8.26
CA LYS A 37 -12.95 9.87 7.67
C LYS A 37 -12.99 9.98 6.15
N MET A 38 -11.83 9.84 5.50
CA MET A 38 -11.72 9.87 4.04
C MET A 38 -11.00 8.62 3.57
N GLU A 39 -11.42 8.10 2.41
CA GLU A 39 -10.70 7.00 1.77
C GLU A 39 -9.58 7.57 0.92
N ILE A 40 -8.39 6.99 1.07
CA ILE A 40 -7.18 7.44 0.39
C ILE A 40 -6.59 6.24 -0.35
N GLU A 41 -6.34 6.39 -1.66
CA GLU A 41 -5.63 5.36 -2.41
C GLU A 41 -4.14 5.47 -2.14
N ILE A 42 -3.54 4.33 -1.81
CA ILE A 42 -2.08 4.23 -1.68
C ILE A 42 -1.58 3.67 -3.00
N VAL A 43 -0.69 4.40 -3.63
CA VAL A 43 -0.21 4.08 -4.97
C VAL A 43 1.22 3.57 -4.94
N ALA A 44 1.61 2.88 -6.01
CA ALA A 44 2.97 2.37 -6.15
C ALA A 44 3.95 3.53 -6.23
N SER A 45 5.04 3.44 -5.49
CA SER A 45 6.09 4.45 -5.48
C SER A 45 7.15 4.20 -6.55
N ALA A 46 7.04 3.09 -7.27
CA ALA A 46 7.96 2.73 -8.33
C ALA A 46 7.28 1.73 -9.26
N THR A 47 7.86 1.53 -10.45
CA THR A 47 7.40 0.51 -11.39
C THR A 47 8.16 -0.77 -11.12
N GLY A 48 7.44 -1.89 -11.07
CA GLY A 48 8.04 -3.20 -10.85
C GLY A 48 7.00 -4.24 -10.48
N THR A 49 7.44 -5.26 -9.77
CA THR A 49 6.58 -6.35 -9.31
C THR A 49 6.30 -6.17 -7.83
N LEU A 50 5.03 -6.29 -7.46
CA LEU A 50 4.63 -6.24 -6.05
C LEU A 50 5.05 -7.56 -5.40
N THR A 51 6.09 -7.50 -4.57
CA THR A 51 6.69 -8.71 -3.99
C THR A 51 6.12 -9.09 -2.63
N SER A 52 5.57 -8.11 -1.90
CA SER A 52 4.92 -8.40 -0.62
C SER A 52 3.88 -7.35 -0.30
N ILE A 53 2.85 -7.77 0.43
CA ILE A 53 1.85 -6.89 1.06
C ILE A 53 1.83 -7.30 2.53
N GLU A 54 2.17 -6.36 3.41
CA GLU A 54 2.40 -6.65 4.83
C GLU A 54 1.20 -6.36 5.71
N VAL A 55 0.08 -5.95 5.11
CA VAL A 55 -1.13 -5.57 5.85
C VAL A 55 -2.36 -6.22 5.23
N ALA A 56 -3.44 -6.26 5.98
CA ALA A 56 -4.71 -6.82 5.55
C ALA A 56 -5.84 -5.84 5.86
N PRO A 57 -7.00 -5.96 5.18
CA PRO A 57 -8.14 -5.12 5.51
C PRO A 57 -8.48 -5.19 7.00
N GLY A 58 -8.70 -4.04 7.62
CA GLY A 58 -8.97 -3.92 9.04
C GLY A 58 -7.77 -3.58 9.89
N ASP A 59 -6.55 -3.70 9.35
CA ASP A 59 -5.34 -3.37 10.10
C ASP A 59 -5.21 -1.87 10.31
N SER A 60 -4.78 -1.48 11.52
CA SER A 60 -4.42 -0.08 11.80
C SER A 60 -2.97 0.13 11.44
N VAL A 61 -2.67 1.27 10.82
CA VAL A 61 -1.32 1.58 10.34
C VAL A 61 -0.90 2.98 10.78
N THR A 62 0.41 3.20 10.78
CA THR A 62 1.03 4.49 11.07
C THR A 62 1.98 4.82 9.92
N PRO A 63 2.54 6.06 9.86
CA PRO A 63 3.53 6.37 8.82
C PRO A 63 4.77 5.47 8.84
N ASP A 64 5.04 4.79 9.96
CA ASP A 64 6.17 3.87 10.06
C ASP A 64 5.83 2.45 9.60
N THR A 65 4.56 2.17 9.31
CA THR A 65 4.13 0.83 8.93
C THR A 65 4.51 0.54 7.49
N LEU A 66 5.22 -0.55 7.25
CA LEU A 66 5.48 -1.02 5.90
C LEU A 66 4.20 -1.66 5.36
N LEU A 67 3.72 -1.15 4.23
CA LEU A 67 2.50 -1.67 3.60
C LEU A 67 2.82 -2.73 2.56
N ALA A 68 3.83 -2.49 1.74
CA ALA A 68 4.17 -3.37 0.62
C ALA A 68 5.59 -3.11 0.15
N ASN A 69 6.12 -4.02 -0.66
CA ASN A 69 7.41 -3.86 -1.33
C ASN A 69 7.25 -4.09 -2.82
N ILE A 70 8.00 -3.33 -3.61
CA ILE A 70 8.02 -3.42 -5.07
C ILE A 70 9.47 -3.66 -5.52
N GLU A 71 9.65 -4.62 -6.41
CA GLU A 71 10.98 -4.89 -6.99
C GLU A 71 10.97 -4.90 -8.50
#